data_1b12e77bef7b47696a1f7113428e5863
#
_entry.id   1b12e77bef7b47696a1f7113428e5863
#
_cell.length_a   1.000
_cell.length_b   1.000
_cell.length_c   1.000
_cell.angle_alpha   90.00
_cell.angle_beta   90.00
_cell.angle_gamma   90.00
#
_symmetry.space_group_name_H-M   'P 1'
#
loop_
_entity.id
_entity.type
_entity.pdbx_description
1 polymer ?
#
loop_
_entity_poly.entity_id
_entity_poly.type
_entity_poly.pdbx_seq_one_letter_code
_entity_poly.pdbx_strand_id
1 'polypeptide(L)'
;MNQTKIVLKRIEVSSEYDRETVLALIASVQTVYRSQYTDYLASYSHDRRIQPAPARNLRPSAHGVYATVARRRILVGELDFLRQSKIKGLPSDTQAQPALGVAVNGRLAGIVYFDHQSARQTSPYKLKLVIVVILAMVLIALSYFAFKWF
;
A
#
# COMPACT_ATOMS: atom_id res chain seq x y z
N MET A 1 18.14 10.10 5.23
CA MET A 1 17.53 9.17 4.26
C MET A 1 16.02 9.41 4.25
N ASN A 2 15.48 9.87 3.13
CA ASN A 2 14.04 10.04 2.99
C ASN A 2 13.42 8.64 2.83
N GLN A 3 12.85 8.11 3.90
CA GLN A 3 12.07 6.88 3.79
C GLN A 3 10.73 7.23 3.13
N THR A 4 10.61 6.88 1.87
CA THR A 4 9.34 6.96 1.16
C THR A 4 8.44 5.86 1.71
N LYS A 5 7.38 6.24 2.40
CA LYS A 5 6.40 5.30 2.95
C LYS A 5 5.41 4.88 1.87
N ILE A 6 5.30 3.58 1.65
CA ILE A 6 4.28 3.02 0.77
C ILE A 6 2.94 3.01 1.50
N VAL A 7 1.91 3.44 0.83
CA VAL A 7 0.53 3.45 1.35
C VAL A 7 -0.41 2.87 0.30
N LEU A 8 -1.35 2.07 0.75
CA LEU A 8 -2.45 1.60 -0.09
C LEU A 8 -3.31 2.78 -0.50
N LYS A 9 -3.46 3.01 -1.81
CA LYS A 9 -4.31 4.06 -2.36
C LYS A 9 -5.73 3.58 -2.58
N ARG A 10 -5.89 2.49 -3.32
CA ARG A 10 -7.18 1.87 -3.62
C ARG A 10 -7.02 0.43 -4.08
N ILE A 11 -8.08 -0.35 -3.95
CA ILE A 11 -8.20 -1.69 -4.51
C ILE A 11 -9.39 -1.69 -5.45
N GLU A 12 -9.14 -2.00 -6.70
CA GLU A 12 -10.18 -2.24 -7.71
C GLU A 12 -10.34 -3.74 -7.90
N VAL A 13 -11.55 -4.23 -7.83
CA VAL A 13 -11.87 -5.65 -8.01
C VAL A 13 -12.87 -5.81 -9.15
N SER A 14 -12.75 -6.93 -9.87
CA SER A 14 -13.79 -7.30 -10.84
C SER A 14 -15.07 -7.74 -10.12
N SER A 15 -16.19 -7.76 -10.82
CA SER A 15 -17.51 -8.12 -10.26
C SER A 15 -17.57 -9.55 -9.69
N GLU A 16 -16.63 -10.41 -10.05
CA GLU A 16 -16.58 -11.82 -9.62
C GLU A 16 -15.81 -12.03 -8.31
N TYR A 17 -15.11 -11.01 -7.82
CA TYR A 17 -14.20 -11.12 -6.67
C TYR A 17 -14.43 -10.01 -5.67
N ASP A 18 -14.09 -10.29 -4.42
CA ASP A 18 -14.04 -9.29 -3.35
C ASP A 18 -12.60 -8.89 -3.01
N ARG A 19 -12.46 -7.84 -2.23
CA ARG A 19 -11.14 -7.32 -1.80
C ARG A 19 -10.36 -8.33 -0.98
N GLU A 20 -11.02 -9.07 -0.10
CA GLU A 20 -10.38 -10.04 0.77
C GLU A 20 -9.79 -11.19 -0.03
N THR A 21 -10.53 -11.69 -1.02
CA THR A 21 -10.03 -12.72 -1.94
C THR A 21 -8.81 -12.25 -2.70
N VAL A 22 -8.81 -11.04 -3.26
CA VAL A 22 -7.65 -10.48 -3.96
C VAL A 22 -6.45 -10.37 -3.04
N LEU A 23 -6.62 -9.87 -1.82
CA LEU A 23 -5.55 -9.77 -0.82
C LEU A 23 -5.04 -11.15 -0.38
N ALA A 24 -5.92 -12.13 -0.20
CA ALA A 24 -5.55 -13.50 0.14
C ALA A 24 -4.71 -14.16 -0.97
N LEU A 25 -5.04 -13.89 -2.24
CA LEU A 25 -4.29 -14.38 -3.39
C LEU A 25 -2.89 -13.75 -3.46
N ILE A 26 -2.76 -12.45 -3.20
CA ILE A 26 -1.46 -11.79 -3.14
C ILE A 26 -0.63 -12.35 -1.98
N ALA A 27 -1.22 -12.51 -0.80
CA ALA A 27 -0.54 -13.06 0.36
C ALA A 27 -0.08 -14.52 0.14
N SER A 28 -0.79 -15.29 -0.67
CA SER A 28 -0.45 -16.68 -0.97
C SER A 28 0.88 -16.87 -1.71
N VAL A 29 1.34 -15.85 -2.42
CA VAL A 29 2.56 -15.89 -3.24
C VAL A 29 3.71 -15.06 -2.66
N GLN A 30 3.47 -14.36 -1.56
CA GLN A 30 4.43 -13.44 -0.93
C GLN A 30 5.74 -14.13 -0.52
N THR A 31 5.71 -15.41 -0.21
CA THR A 31 6.91 -16.17 0.17
C THR A 31 7.92 -16.33 -0.97
N VAL A 32 7.46 -16.32 -2.21
CA VAL A 32 8.31 -16.51 -3.43
C VAL A 32 8.42 -15.25 -4.29
N TYR A 33 7.44 -14.35 -4.20
CA TYR A 33 7.46 -13.07 -4.88
C TYR A 33 7.46 -11.94 -3.83
N ARG A 34 8.64 -11.48 -3.50
CA ARG A 34 8.85 -10.43 -2.50
C ARG A 34 9.19 -9.10 -3.17
N SER A 35 8.43 -8.12 -2.83
CA SER A 35 8.66 -6.71 -3.15
C SER A 35 8.20 -5.85 -1.99
N GLN A 36 8.58 -4.59 -1.99
CA GLN A 36 8.09 -3.64 -0.98
C GLN A 36 6.55 -3.59 -0.93
N TYR A 37 5.87 -3.83 -2.06
CA TYR A 37 4.41 -3.83 -2.17
C TYR A 37 3.80 -5.10 -1.60
N THR A 38 4.36 -6.27 -1.91
CA THR A 38 3.89 -7.54 -1.35
C THR A 38 4.14 -7.64 0.13
N ASP A 39 5.26 -7.12 0.63
CA ASP A 39 5.57 -7.06 2.06
C ASP A 39 4.60 -6.13 2.80
N TYR A 40 4.28 -4.97 2.22
CA TYR A 40 3.26 -4.07 2.75
C TYR A 40 1.88 -4.74 2.81
N LEU A 41 1.46 -5.40 1.72
CA LEU A 41 0.15 -6.07 1.67
C LEU A 41 0.08 -7.28 2.60
N ALA A 42 1.17 -7.98 2.85
CA ALA A 42 1.21 -9.06 3.83
C ALA A 42 0.91 -8.54 5.23
N SER A 43 1.55 -7.45 5.65
CA SER A 43 1.27 -6.78 6.92
C SER A 43 -0.17 -6.26 6.97
N TYR A 44 -0.64 -5.60 5.92
CA TYR A 44 -2.00 -5.09 5.81
C TYR A 44 -3.05 -6.19 5.92
N SER A 45 -2.82 -7.34 5.30
CA SER A 45 -3.70 -8.51 5.36
C SER A 45 -3.67 -9.17 6.74
N HIS A 46 -2.48 -9.27 7.35
CA HIS A 46 -2.31 -9.81 8.69
C HIS A 46 -3.11 -9.00 9.73
N ASP A 47 -3.03 -7.68 9.70
CA ASP A 47 -3.75 -6.78 10.61
C ASP A 47 -5.28 -6.94 10.48
N ARG A 48 -5.76 -7.35 9.32
CA ARG A 48 -7.18 -7.62 9.03
C ARG A 48 -7.59 -9.06 9.17
N ARG A 49 -6.69 -9.93 9.64
CA ARG A 49 -6.91 -11.37 9.80
C ARG A 49 -7.30 -12.09 8.49
N ILE A 50 -6.85 -11.56 7.35
CA ILE A 50 -7.02 -12.19 6.04
C ILE A 50 -5.98 -13.31 5.93
N GLN A 51 -6.45 -14.55 5.79
CA GLN A 51 -5.58 -15.70 5.67
C GLN A 51 -5.07 -15.87 4.22
N PRO A 52 -3.78 -16.18 4.01
CA PRO A 52 -3.27 -16.52 2.69
C PRO A 52 -3.99 -17.76 2.15
N ALA A 53 -4.35 -17.73 0.87
CA ALA A 53 -4.89 -18.92 0.21
C ALA A 53 -3.76 -19.96 -0.03
N PRO A 54 -4.03 -21.27 0.11
CA PRO A 54 -3.02 -22.29 -0.14
C PRO A 54 -2.60 -22.31 -1.61
N ALA A 55 -1.37 -21.89 -1.91
CA ALA A 55 -0.82 -21.89 -3.26
C ALA A 55 0.09 -23.08 -3.53
N ARG A 56 0.04 -23.59 -4.76
CA ARG A 56 0.89 -24.67 -5.28
C ARG A 56 1.50 -24.26 -6.61
N ASN A 57 2.48 -25.02 -7.07
CA ASN A 57 3.14 -24.80 -8.38
C ASN A 57 3.63 -23.36 -8.56
N LEU A 58 4.25 -22.81 -7.53
CA LEU A 58 4.76 -21.46 -7.51
C LEU A 58 5.93 -21.32 -8.49
N ARG A 59 5.80 -20.44 -9.48
CA ARG A 59 6.84 -20.12 -10.48
C ARG A 59 7.11 -18.61 -10.43
N PRO A 60 8.11 -18.18 -9.65
CA PRO A 60 8.45 -16.78 -9.59
C PRO A 60 9.17 -16.31 -10.85
N SER A 61 8.99 -15.02 -11.16
CA SER A 61 9.76 -14.26 -12.14
C SER A 61 10.17 -12.92 -11.54
N ALA A 62 10.93 -12.11 -12.28
CA ALA A 62 11.39 -10.81 -11.79
C ALA A 62 10.23 -9.83 -11.49
N HIS A 63 9.13 -9.93 -12.23
CA HIS A 63 8.02 -8.95 -12.18
C HIS A 63 6.69 -9.54 -11.71
N GLY A 64 6.69 -10.80 -11.32
CA GLY A 64 5.48 -11.45 -10.86
C GLY A 64 5.67 -12.95 -10.61
N VAL A 65 4.58 -13.63 -10.39
CA VAL A 65 4.57 -15.07 -10.06
C VAL A 65 3.34 -15.74 -10.63
N TYR A 66 3.56 -16.95 -11.15
CA TYR A 66 2.51 -17.90 -11.51
C TYR A 66 2.29 -18.86 -10.35
N ALA A 67 1.05 -19.17 -10.03
CA ALA A 67 0.70 -20.14 -9.00
C ALA A 67 -0.62 -20.84 -9.33
N THR A 68 -0.95 -21.86 -8.54
CA THR A 68 -2.25 -22.53 -8.57
C THR A 68 -2.87 -22.45 -7.18
N VAL A 69 -4.08 -21.92 -7.10
CA VAL A 69 -4.90 -21.89 -5.88
C VAL A 69 -6.26 -22.46 -6.19
N ALA A 70 -6.72 -23.42 -5.40
CA ALA A 70 -8.03 -24.08 -5.59
C ALA A 70 -8.25 -24.55 -7.04
N ARG A 71 -7.24 -25.15 -7.67
CA ARG A 71 -7.23 -25.62 -9.08
C ARG A 71 -7.34 -24.51 -10.14
N ARG A 72 -7.26 -23.25 -9.74
CA ARG A 72 -7.27 -22.10 -10.66
C ARG A 72 -5.86 -21.59 -10.85
N ARG A 73 -5.52 -21.22 -12.08
CA ARG A 73 -4.23 -20.57 -12.39
C ARG A 73 -4.29 -19.13 -11.95
N ILE A 74 -3.29 -18.71 -11.17
CA ILE A 74 -3.18 -17.37 -10.64
C ILE A 74 -1.91 -16.73 -11.17
N LEU A 75 -2.01 -15.46 -11.46
CA LEU A 75 -0.90 -14.60 -11.82
C LEU A 75 -0.96 -13.36 -10.93
N VAL A 76 0.11 -13.10 -10.20
CA VAL A 76 0.27 -11.91 -9.37
C VAL A 76 1.52 -11.18 -9.79
N GLY A 77 1.46 -9.89 -10.01
CA GLY A 77 2.62 -9.10 -10.38
C GLY A 77 2.30 -7.70 -10.84
N GLU A 78 3.31 -7.04 -11.38
CA GLU A 78 3.19 -5.72 -11.98
C GLU A 78 2.23 -5.74 -13.18
N LEU A 79 1.58 -4.61 -13.46
CA LEU A 79 0.59 -4.55 -14.55
C LEU A 79 1.21 -4.84 -15.91
N ASP A 80 2.45 -4.44 -16.16
CA ASP A 80 3.14 -4.75 -17.41
C ASP A 80 3.42 -6.24 -17.57
N PHE A 81 3.72 -6.93 -16.48
CA PHE A 81 3.87 -8.39 -16.48
C PHE A 81 2.54 -9.09 -16.81
N LEU A 82 1.43 -8.63 -16.25
CA LEU A 82 0.11 -9.14 -16.60
C LEU A 82 -0.24 -8.86 -18.07
N ARG A 83 0.13 -7.69 -18.57
CA ARG A 83 -0.10 -7.33 -19.99
C ARG A 83 0.70 -8.21 -20.93
N GLN A 84 1.97 -8.45 -20.65
CA GLN A 84 2.81 -9.37 -21.42
C GLN A 84 2.27 -10.82 -21.38
N SER A 85 1.64 -11.21 -20.28
CA SER A 85 0.96 -12.50 -20.11
C SER A 85 -0.42 -12.56 -20.76
N LYS A 86 -0.82 -11.54 -21.51
CA LYS A 86 -2.09 -11.46 -22.25
C LYS A 86 -3.33 -11.62 -21.37
N ILE A 87 -3.31 -11.07 -20.18
CA ILE A 87 -4.45 -11.10 -19.26
C ILE A 87 -5.57 -10.22 -19.81
N LYS A 88 -6.79 -10.74 -19.81
CA LYS A 88 -7.99 -10.00 -20.24
C LYS A 88 -8.54 -9.11 -19.13
N GLY A 89 -9.07 -7.97 -19.48
CA GLY A 89 -9.72 -7.04 -18.56
C GLY A 89 -8.79 -6.02 -17.91
N LEU A 90 -7.52 -5.93 -18.36
CA LEU A 90 -6.61 -4.89 -17.91
C LEU A 90 -7.07 -3.53 -18.44
N PRO A 91 -7.00 -2.45 -17.63
CA PRO A 91 -7.28 -1.11 -18.09
C PRO A 91 -6.29 -0.67 -19.16
N SER A 92 -6.79 0.02 -20.20
CA SER A 92 -5.94 0.51 -21.31
C SER A 92 -5.02 1.65 -20.86
N ASP A 93 -5.46 2.43 -19.91
CA ASP A 93 -4.74 3.60 -19.39
C ASP A 93 -4.09 3.22 -18.05
N THR A 94 -2.88 2.76 -18.12
CA THR A 94 -2.02 2.63 -16.94
C THR A 94 -1.34 3.96 -16.69
N GLN A 95 -2.00 4.82 -15.96
CA GLN A 95 -1.27 5.91 -15.32
C GLN A 95 -0.04 5.31 -14.60
N ALA A 96 1.08 6.01 -14.66
CA ALA A 96 2.37 5.58 -14.09
C ALA A 96 2.32 5.51 -12.54
N GLN A 97 1.36 4.79 -11.99
CA GLN A 97 1.18 4.56 -10.57
C GLN A 97 1.65 3.14 -10.24
N PRO A 98 2.40 2.98 -9.15
CA PRO A 98 2.77 1.65 -8.70
C PRO A 98 1.52 0.84 -8.38
N ALA A 99 1.43 -0.35 -8.98
CA ALA A 99 0.28 -1.23 -8.80
C ALA A 99 0.68 -2.70 -8.90
N LEU A 100 -0.03 -3.55 -8.17
CA LEU A 100 0.01 -5.01 -8.31
C LEU A 100 -1.34 -5.49 -8.83
N GLY A 101 -1.29 -6.30 -9.87
CA GLY A 101 -2.46 -6.96 -10.42
C GLY A 101 -2.54 -8.42 -10.01
N VAL A 102 -3.76 -8.91 -9.93
CA VAL A 102 -4.08 -10.33 -9.72
C VAL A 102 -4.98 -10.79 -10.84
N ALA A 103 -4.59 -11.86 -11.50
CA ALA A 103 -5.40 -12.51 -12.52
C ALA A 103 -5.71 -13.95 -12.14
N VAL A 104 -6.90 -14.40 -12.47
CA VAL A 104 -7.34 -15.78 -12.27
C VAL A 104 -7.84 -16.34 -13.60
N ASN A 105 -7.28 -17.50 -13.99
CA ASN A 105 -7.60 -18.16 -15.26
C ASN A 105 -7.52 -17.23 -16.48
N GLY A 106 -6.55 -16.33 -16.51
CA GLY A 106 -6.30 -15.42 -17.64
C GLY A 106 -7.16 -14.17 -17.66
N ARG A 107 -7.95 -13.91 -16.62
CA ARG A 107 -8.76 -12.69 -16.47
C ARG A 107 -8.36 -11.91 -15.23
N LEU A 108 -8.42 -10.60 -15.33
CA LEU A 108 -8.15 -9.72 -14.18
C LEU A 108 -9.17 -9.97 -13.05
N ALA A 109 -8.67 -10.25 -11.87
CA ALA A 109 -9.47 -10.34 -10.64
C ALA A 109 -9.46 -9.04 -9.85
N GLY A 110 -8.32 -8.36 -9.79
CA GLY A 110 -8.22 -7.09 -9.11
C GLY A 110 -6.87 -6.41 -9.31
N ILE A 111 -6.83 -5.12 -8.98
CA ILE A 111 -5.61 -4.30 -9.01
C ILE A 111 -5.53 -3.55 -7.68
N VAL A 112 -4.36 -3.59 -7.08
CA VAL A 112 -4.03 -2.82 -5.88
C VAL A 112 -3.11 -1.68 -6.27
N TYR A 113 -3.56 -0.45 -6.06
CA TYR A 113 -2.79 0.76 -6.33
C TYR A 113 -2.14 1.29 -5.07
N PHE A 114 -0.91 1.74 -5.21
CA PHE A 114 -0.12 2.30 -4.12
C PHE A 114 0.18 3.78 -4.37
N ASP A 115 0.47 4.47 -3.29
CA ASP A 115 0.99 5.82 -3.30
C ASP A 115 2.30 5.87 -2.52
N HIS A 116 3.22 6.69 -2.98
CA HIS A 116 4.45 6.99 -2.28
C HIS A 116 4.27 8.29 -1.50
N GLN A 117 3.95 8.18 -0.23
CA GLN A 117 3.99 9.34 0.65
C GLN A 117 5.45 9.64 0.98
N SER A 118 5.98 10.70 0.40
CA SER A 118 7.14 11.35 0.98
C SER A 118 6.78 11.70 2.41
N ALA A 119 7.53 11.19 3.39
CA ALA A 119 7.39 11.65 4.75
C ALA A 119 7.48 13.19 4.69
N ARG A 120 6.36 13.88 4.83
CA ARG A 120 6.39 15.32 5.05
C ARG A 120 7.19 15.47 6.33
N GLN A 121 8.45 15.85 6.19
CA GLN A 121 9.19 16.39 7.29
C GLN A 121 8.32 17.53 7.82
N THR A 122 7.61 17.28 8.91
CA THR A 122 7.16 18.35 9.77
C THR A 122 8.45 19.04 10.15
N SER A 123 8.71 20.15 9.47
CA SER A 123 9.94 20.90 9.65
C SER A 123 10.06 21.16 11.16
N PRO A 124 11.15 20.75 11.81
CA PRO A 124 11.32 20.94 13.25
C PRO A 124 11.18 22.44 13.66
N TYR A 125 11.29 23.33 12.69
CA TYR A 125 11.07 24.77 12.84
C TYR A 125 9.62 25.12 13.19
N LYS A 126 8.62 24.40 12.64
CA LYS A 126 7.21 24.69 12.97
C LYS A 126 6.91 24.33 14.42
N LEU A 127 7.46 23.22 14.92
CA LEU A 127 7.29 22.84 16.32
C LEU A 127 8.01 23.82 17.27
N LYS A 128 9.24 24.23 16.92
CA LYS A 128 10.00 25.24 17.69
C LYS A 128 9.30 26.59 17.69
N LEU A 129 8.75 27.01 16.54
CA LEU A 129 8.01 28.27 16.43
C LEU A 129 6.75 28.27 17.31
N VAL A 130 5.99 27.19 17.32
CA VAL A 130 4.79 27.05 18.16
C VAL A 130 5.14 27.13 19.66
N ILE A 131 6.22 26.46 20.08
CA ILE A 131 6.69 26.51 21.49
C ILE A 131 7.12 27.93 21.87
N VAL A 132 7.85 28.64 21.00
CA VAL A 132 8.28 30.01 21.25
C VAL A 132 7.08 30.96 21.36
N VAL A 133 6.07 30.81 20.51
CA VAL A 133 4.84 31.63 20.56
C VAL A 133 4.06 31.37 21.85
N ILE A 134 3.93 30.12 22.27
CA ILE A 134 3.25 29.77 23.52
C ILE A 134 4.01 30.35 24.73
N LEU A 135 5.33 30.25 24.78
CA LEU A 135 6.16 30.82 25.85
C LEU A 135 6.04 32.35 25.90
N ALA A 136 6.03 33.03 24.76
CA ALA A 136 5.83 34.48 24.71
C ALA A 136 4.44 34.90 25.22
N MET A 137 3.40 34.16 24.87
CA MET A 137 2.04 34.41 25.37
C MET A 137 1.92 34.25 26.90
N VAL A 138 2.56 33.22 27.44
CA VAL A 138 2.59 32.97 28.90
C VAL A 138 3.34 34.11 29.64
N LEU A 139 4.47 34.58 29.10
CA LEU A 139 5.23 35.69 29.70
C LEU A 139 4.42 36.98 29.67
N ILE A 140 3.70 37.30 28.61
CA ILE A 140 2.84 38.47 28.52
C ILE A 140 1.69 38.35 29.53
N ALA A 141 1.09 37.18 29.67
CA ALA A 141 0.02 36.96 30.65
C ALA A 141 0.48 37.15 32.09
N LEU A 142 1.69 36.64 32.42
CA LEU A 142 2.29 36.79 33.74
C LEU A 142 2.64 38.24 34.05
N SER A 143 3.16 39.01 33.09
CA SER A 143 3.49 40.42 33.27
C SER A 143 2.22 41.27 33.49
N TYR A 144 1.14 40.94 32.76
CA TYR A 144 -0.15 41.64 32.97
C TYR A 144 -0.76 41.34 34.33
N PHE A 145 -0.60 40.13 34.85
CA PHE A 145 -1.09 39.72 36.15
C PHE A 145 -0.28 40.40 37.28
N ALA A 146 1.04 40.47 37.12
CA ALA A 146 1.91 41.16 38.09
C ALA A 146 1.60 42.69 38.16
N PHE A 147 1.34 43.31 37.03
CA PHE A 147 0.99 44.75 36.99
C PHE A 147 -0.36 45.08 37.65
N LYS A 148 -1.30 44.14 37.66
CA LYS A 148 -2.63 44.34 38.26
C LYS A 148 -2.63 44.16 39.78
N TRP A 149 -1.58 43.55 40.35
CA TRP A 149 -1.45 43.31 41.80
C TRP A 149 -0.50 44.29 42.49
N PHE A 150 0.17 45.14 41.74
CA PHE A 150 0.97 46.25 42.24
C PHE A 150 0.23 47.60 41.97
#